data_b10c74b4349dd273aabded4a2a873d2d
#
_entry.id   b10c74b4349dd273aabded4a2a873d2d
#
_cell.length_a   1.000
_cell.length_b   1.000
_cell.length_c   1.000
_cell.angle_alpha   90.00
_cell.angle_beta   90.00
_cell.angle_gamma   90.00
#
_symmetry.space_group_name_H-M   'P 1'
#
loop_
_entity.id
_entity.type
_entity.pdbx_description
1 polymer ?
#
loop_
_entity_poly.entity_id
_entity_poly.type
_entity_poly.pdbx_seq_one_letter_code
_entity_poly.pdbx_strand_id
1 'polypeptide(L)'
;MSEEKFDAIVVGGGLAGLSAAYAMAQAGLDVMVVERGKFCGAKNSSGGRLYGHSLEKLIPNFAEEAPIERKIVKERIALMTEETAMTIEYSSGKLGAQPCASYSVLRAKFDKWLADKAEEAGAMVATGLLVDDILVKDGQAVGI
;
A
#
# COMPACT_ATOMS: atom_id res chain seq x y z
N MET A 1 30.97 -4.11 -12.43
CA MET A 1 29.50 -4.07 -12.45
C MET A 1 29.12 -2.62 -12.69
N SER A 2 28.26 -2.33 -13.63
CA SER A 2 27.75 -0.96 -13.83
C SER A 2 26.82 -0.65 -12.64
N GLU A 3 27.07 0.48 -11.98
CA GLU A 3 26.12 1.01 -11.00
C GLU A 3 24.88 1.49 -11.76
N GLU A 4 23.71 0.95 -11.38
CA GLU A 4 22.44 1.48 -11.84
C GLU A 4 22.05 2.66 -10.95
N LYS A 5 21.56 3.72 -11.55
CA LYS A 5 21.18 4.95 -10.84
C LYS A 5 19.70 5.19 -11.00
N PHE A 6 19.06 5.49 -9.89
CA PHE A 6 17.66 5.88 -9.80
C PHE A 6 17.55 7.23 -9.10
N ASP A 7 16.50 7.97 -9.39
CA ASP A 7 16.19 9.21 -8.67
C ASP A 7 15.73 8.89 -7.24
N ALA A 8 15.07 7.74 -7.06
CA ALA A 8 14.63 7.26 -5.75
C ALA A 8 14.66 5.74 -5.64
N ILE A 9 15.04 5.24 -4.46
CA ILE A 9 14.93 3.83 -4.10
C ILE A 9 13.99 3.71 -2.92
N VAL A 10 12.93 2.92 -3.07
CA VAL A 10 11.91 2.64 -2.06
C VAL A 10 12.16 1.26 -1.47
N VAL A 11 12.47 1.19 -0.19
CA VAL A 11 12.68 -0.08 0.51
C VAL A 11 11.37 -0.56 1.14
N GLY A 12 10.82 -1.62 0.57
CA GLY A 12 9.59 -2.28 0.99
C GLY A 12 8.39 -2.01 0.07
N GLY A 13 7.91 -3.09 -0.57
CA GLY A 13 6.74 -3.12 -1.45
C GLY A 13 5.41 -3.25 -0.70
N GLY A 14 5.24 -2.54 0.42
CA GLY A 14 3.95 -2.40 1.10
C GLY A 14 3.18 -1.19 0.59
N LEU A 15 1.95 -0.98 1.11
CA LEU A 15 1.06 0.10 0.62
C LEU A 15 1.71 1.48 0.61
N ALA A 16 2.47 1.83 1.65
CA ALA A 16 3.13 3.13 1.74
C ALA A 16 4.23 3.28 0.68
N GLY A 17 5.10 2.27 0.54
CA GLY A 17 6.19 2.28 -0.44
C GLY A 17 5.66 2.30 -1.87
N LEU A 18 4.67 1.45 -2.17
CA LEU A 18 4.06 1.39 -3.51
C LEU A 18 3.32 2.68 -3.87
N SER A 19 2.62 3.29 -2.91
CA SER A 19 1.97 4.60 -3.14
C SER A 19 2.98 5.71 -3.40
N ALA A 20 4.11 5.71 -2.67
CA ALA A 20 5.19 6.66 -2.89
C ALA A 20 5.84 6.44 -4.28
N ALA A 21 6.14 5.19 -4.62
CA ALA A 21 6.71 4.83 -5.92
C ALA A 21 5.79 5.22 -7.08
N TYR A 22 4.49 4.91 -6.96
CA TYR A 22 3.50 5.32 -7.95
C TYR A 22 3.50 6.84 -8.16
N ALA A 23 3.43 7.62 -7.07
CA ALA A 23 3.40 9.08 -7.14
C ALA A 23 4.68 9.66 -7.76
N MET A 24 5.84 9.12 -7.40
CA MET A 24 7.13 9.57 -7.95
C MET A 24 7.26 9.20 -9.43
N ALA A 25 6.89 7.99 -9.82
CA ALA A 25 6.90 7.56 -11.22
C ALA A 25 5.93 8.39 -12.07
N GLN A 26 4.73 8.69 -11.58
CA GLN A 26 3.79 9.61 -12.24
C GLN A 26 4.36 11.03 -12.41
N ALA A 27 5.26 11.45 -11.54
CA ALA A 27 5.97 12.71 -11.66
C ALA A 27 7.19 12.65 -12.60
N GLY A 28 7.44 11.50 -13.24
CA GLY A 28 8.52 11.30 -14.21
C GLY A 28 9.88 10.98 -13.60
N LEU A 29 9.93 10.60 -12.32
CA LEU A 29 11.16 10.14 -11.66
C LEU A 29 11.44 8.67 -11.99
N ASP A 30 12.72 8.32 -12.08
CA ASP A 30 13.18 6.95 -12.20
C ASP A 30 13.22 6.31 -10.80
N VAL A 31 12.30 5.36 -10.54
CA VAL A 31 12.05 4.84 -9.21
C VAL A 31 12.22 3.33 -9.18
N MET A 32 12.99 2.84 -8.19
CA MET A 32 13.11 1.42 -7.89
C MET A 32 12.46 1.11 -6.56
N VAL A 33 11.61 0.07 -6.52
CA VAL A 33 11.07 -0.51 -5.29
C VAL A 33 11.78 -1.83 -5.05
N VAL A 34 12.32 -2.04 -3.84
CA VAL A 34 12.95 -3.31 -3.44
C VAL A 34 12.10 -3.98 -2.36
N GLU A 35 11.61 -5.18 -2.65
CA GLU A 35 10.78 -5.98 -1.74
C GLU A 35 11.43 -7.33 -1.45
N ARG A 36 11.54 -7.69 -0.17
CA ARG A 36 12.14 -8.97 0.26
C ARG A 36 11.24 -10.18 0.04
N GLY A 37 9.94 -9.99 -0.08
CA GLY A 37 8.98 -11.06 -0.38
C GLY A 37 9.05 -11.49 -1.82
N LYS A 38 8.50 -12.65 -2.14
CA LYS A 38 8.42 -13.18 -3.53
C LYS A 38 7.56 -12.30 -4.45
N PHE A 39 6.67 -11.51 -3.87
CA PHE A 39 5.84 -10.49 -4.51
C PHE A 39 5.39 -9.49 -3.43
N CYS A 40 4.99 -8.30 -3.82
CA CYS A 40 4.46 -7.29 -2.91
C CYS A 40 3.18 -7.81 -2.23
N GLY A 41 3.17 -7.83 -0.90
CA GLY A 41 2.08 -8.44 -0.12
C GLY A 41 2.26 -9.92 0.25
N ALA A 42 3.30 -10.62 -0.23
CA ALA A 42 3.53 -12.04 0.06
C ALA A 42 3.61 -12.39 1.56
N LYS A 43 3.99 -11.42 2.39
CA LYS A 43 4.11 -11.59 3.84
C LYS A 43 2.88 -11.13 4.61
N ASN A 44 1.87 -10.61 3.93
CA ASN A 44 0.64 -10.12 4.53
C ASN A 44 -0.41 -11.24 4.54
N SER A 45 -0.59 -11.87 5.69
CA SER A 45 -1.61 -12.92 5.91
C SER A 45 -2.98 -12.37 6.29
N SER A 46 -3.10 -11.07 6.50
CA SER A 46 -4.32 -10.41 6.97
C SER A 46 -5.05 -9.65 5.86
N GLY A 47 -6.33 -9.43 6.07
CA GLY A 47 -7.08 -8.37 5.43
C GLY A 47 -7.12 -7.12 6.28
N GLY A 48 -7.82 -6.12 5.82
CA GLY A 48 -8.00 -4.88 6.55
C GLY A 48 -9.09 -4.01 5.96
N ARG A 49 -9.33 -2.90 6.66
CA ARG A 49 -10.14 -1.81 6.14
C ARG A 49 -9.27 -0.83 5.39
N LEU A 50 -9.62 -0.57 4.14
CA LEU A 50 -9.04 0.48 3.31
C LEU A 50 -9.93 1.73 3.40
N TYR A 51 -9.37 2.85 3.83
CA TYR A 51 -9.99 4.15 3.75
C TYR A 51 -9.74 4.74 2.37
N GLY A 52 -10.74 4.71 1.50
CA GLY A 52 -10.58 4.98 0.07
C GLY A 52 -10.23 6.42 -0.28
N HIS A 53 -10.55 7.41 0.57
CA HIS A 53 -10.44 8.83 0.25
C HIS A 53 -9.01 9.30 -0.14
N SER A 54 -7.98 8.70 0.44
CA SER A 54 -6.58 9.04 0.11
C SER A 54 -6.14 8.38 -1.17
N LEU A 55 -6.51 7.11 -1.36
CA LEU A 55 -6.17 6.37 -2.57
C LEU A 55 -6.92 6.91 -3.79
N GLU A 56 -8.16 7.36 -3.62
CA GLU A 56 -8.94 8.01 -4.68
C GLU A 56 -8.28 9.28 -5.23
N LYS A 57 -7.51 9.99 -4.40
CA LYS A 57 -6.71 11.14 -4.85
C LYS A 57 -5.47 10.74 -5.63
N LEU A 58 -4.92 9.58 -5.32
CA LEU A 58 -3.71 9.05 -5.96
C LEU A 58 -4.05 8.30 -7.26
N ILE A 59 -5.07 7.44 -7.20
CA ILE A 59 -5.56 6.62 -8.31
C ILE A 59 -7.08 6.84 -8.39
N PRO A 60 -7.56 7.80 -9.18
CA PRO A 60 -8.99 8.06 -9.35
C PRO A 60 -9.74 6.83 -9.84
N ASN A 61 -10.92 6.58 -9.27
CA ASN A 61 -11.77 5.42 -9.58
C ASN A 61 -11.12 4.06 -9.28
N PHE A 62 -10.11 4.00 -8.40
CA PHE A 62 -9.40 2.76 -8.07
C PHE A 62 -10.35 1.60 -7.72
N ALA A 63 -11.51 1.89 -7.15
CA ALA A 63 -12.48 0.90 -6.70
C ALA A 63 -13.15 0.11 -7.86
N GLU A 64 -13.01 0.55 -9.09
CA GLU A 64 -13.51 -0.15 -10.29
C GLU A 64 -12.56 -1.28 -10.73
N GLU A 65 -11.27 -1.15 -10.41
CA GLU A 65 -10.22 -2.06 -10.85
C GLU A 65 -9.58 -2.87 -9.70
N ALA A 66 -9.48 -2.25 -8.52
CA ALA A 66 -8.80 -2.85 -7.38
C ALA A 66 -9.52 -4.09 -6.86
N PRO A 67 -8.78 -5.10 -6.37
CA PRO A 67 -9.35 -6.30 -5.77
C PRO A 67 -9.91 -6.02 -4.37
N ILE A 68 -10.90 -5.15 -4.31
CA ILE A 68 -11.68 -4.88 -3.11
C ILE A 68 -12.70 -5.98 -2.88
N GLU A 69 -13.04 -6.27 -1.61
CA GLU A 69 -14.00 -7.31 -1.28
C GLU A 69 -15.42 -6.73 -1.08
N ARG A 70 -15.57 -5.77 -0.17
CA ARG A 70 -16.88 -5.19 0.19
C ARG A 70 -16.76 -3.72 0.60
N LYS A 71 -17.80 -2.94 0.33
CA LYS A 71 -17.99 -1.63 0.96
C LYS A 71 -18.32 -1.80 2.44
N ILE A 72 -17.73 -0.96 3.29
CA ILE A 72 -18.01 -0.93 4.71
C ILE A 72 -19.09 0.12 4.95
N VAL A 73 -20.21 -0.31 5.51
CA VAL A 73 -21.38 0.53 5.82
C VAL A 73 -21.73 0.53 7.31
N LYS A 74 -21.00 -0.27 8.09
CA LYS A 74 -21.20 -0.46 9.53
C LYS A 74 -19.87 -0.69 10.22
N GLU A 75 -19.68 -0.06 11.36
CA GLU A 75 -18.54 -0.25 12.25
C GLU A 75 -18.98 -0.69 13.62
N ARG A 76 -18.24 -1.59 14.23
CA ARG A 76 -18.38 -1.99 15.61
C ARG A 76 -17.06 -1.91 16.32
N ILE A 77 -17.06 -1.26 17.47
CA ILE A 77 -15.94 -1.24 18.40
C ILE A 77 -16.42 -1.90 19.69
N ALA A 78 -15.75 -2.97 20.09
CA ALA A 78 -16.08 -3.70 21.31
C ALA A 78 -14.91 -3.65 22.29
N LEU A 79 -15.19 -3.29 23.53
CA LEU A 79 -14.30 -3.46 24.67
C LEU A 79 -14.77 -4.66 25.45
N MET A 80 -13.90 -5.63 25.63
CA MET A 80 -14.28 -6.93 26.19
C MET A 80 -13.36 -7.32 27.34
N THR A 81 -13.95 -7.94 28.35
CA THR A 81 -13.25 -8.74 29.36
C THR A 81 -13.66 -10.22 29.18
N GLU A 82 -13.23 -11.10 30.08
CA GLU A 82 -13.63 -12.51 30.00
C GLU A 82 -15.15 -12.71 30.09
N GLU A 83 -15.84 -11.86 30.87
CA GLU A 83 -17.27 -12.03 31.15
C GLU A 83 -18.16 -10.88 30.66
N THR A 84 -17.59 -9.79 30.21
CA THR A 84 -18.35 -8.57 29.88
C THR A 84 -17.91 -7.98 28.54
N ALA A 85 -18.87 -7.48 27.77
CA ALA A 85 -18.60 -6.73 26.54
C ALA A 85 -19.42 -5.44 26.51
N MET A 86 -18.76 -4.35 26.15
CA MET A 86 -19.40 -3.09 25.75
C MET A 86 -19.17 -2.87 24.28
N THR A 87 -20.22 -2.68 23.50
CA THR A 87 -20.13 -2.50 22.04
C THR A 87 -20.76 -1.17 21.63
N ILE A 88 -20.01 -0.41 20.84
CA ILE A 88 -20.52 0.77 20.13
C ILE A 88 -20.67 0.39 18.66
N GLU A 89 -21.85 0.56 18.11
CA GLU A 89 -22.13 0.35 16.69
C GLU A 89 -22.44 1.68 16.01
N TYR A 90 -21.79 1.93 14.89
CA TYR A 90 -22.08 3.04 14.00
C TYR A 90 -22.44 2.51 12.62
N SER A 91 -23.60 2.91 12.12
CA SER A 91 -24.11 2.55 10.81
C SER A 91 -24.56 3.81 10.06
N SER A 92 -24.10 3.99 8.85
CA SER A 92 -24.47 5.16 8.03
C SER A 92 -24.32 4.84 6.54
N GLY A 93 -25.28 5.25 5.74
CA GLY A 93 -25.19 5.18 4.29
C GLY A 93 -24.01 5.98 3.72
N LYS A 94 -23.53 7.00 4.45
CA LYS A 94 -22.37 7.81 4.04
C LYS A 94 -21.05 7.04 4.12
N LEU A 95 -20.94 6.00 4.95
CA LEU A 95 -19.72 5.19 5.04
C LEU A 95 -19.41 4.44 3.73
N GLY A 96 -20.44 4.10 2.94
CA GLY A 96 -20.27 3.42 1.66
C GLY A 96 -20.26 4.35 0.45
N ALA A 97 -20.33 5.67 0.66
CA ALA A 97 -20.43 6.67 -0.41
C ALA A 97 -19.17 7.56 -0.44
N GLN A 98 -18.84 8.04 -1.62
CA GLN A 98 -17.79 9.05 -1.78
C GLN A 98 -18.14 10.36 -1.04
N PRO A 99 -17.18 11.09 -0.47
CA PRO A 99 -15.72 10.77 -0.42
C PRO A 99 -15.31 9.83 0.73
N CYS A 100 -16.26 9.35 1.53
CA CYS A 100 -15.98 8.56 2.75
C CYS A 100 -15.95 7.04 2.51
N ALA A 101 -16.06 6.58 1.26
CA ALA A 101 -16.11 5.16 0.95
C ALA A 101 -14.90 4.41 1.52
N SER A 102 -15.19 3.31 2.20
CA SER A 102 -14.18 2.38 2.73
C SER A 102 -14.51 0.97 2.29
N TYR A 103 -13.48 0.14 2.24
CA TYR A 103 -13.58 -1.19 1.69
C TYR A 103 -12.84 -2.20 2.57
N SER A 104 -13.32 -3.43 2.60
CA SER A 104 -12.50 -4.53 3.09
C SER A 104 -11.62 -5.05 1.95
N VAL A 105 -10.37 -5.34 2.26
CA VAL A 105 -9.38 -5.83 1.29
C VAL A 105 -8.59 -6.99 1.87
N LEU A 106 -8.14 -7.89 1.01
CA LEU A 106 -7.12 -8.88 1.34
C LEU A 106 -5.77 -8.34 0.91
N ARG A 107 -4.90 -8.04 1.88
CA ARG A 107 -3.63 -7.35 1.66
C ARG A 107 -2.74 -8.01 0.61
N ALA A 108 -2.64 -9.32 0.61
CA ALA A 108 -1.83 -10.03 -0.38
C ALA A 108 -2.26 -9.78 -1.84
N LYS A 109 -3.57 -9.66 -2.08
CA LYS A 109 -4.12 -9.34 -3.41
C LYS A 109 -3.98 -7.86 -3.73
N PHE A 110 -4.32 -7.03 -2.74
CA PHE A 110 -4.36 -5.58 -2.92
C PHE A 110 -2.96 -4.98 -3.10
N ASP A 111 -1.98 -5.44 -2.31
CA ASP A 111 -0.60 -4.97 -2.41
C ASP A 111 0.00 -5.36 -3.77
N LYS A 112 -0.32 -6.56 -4.29
CA LYS A 112 0.10 -6.96 -5.62
C LYS A 112 -0.50 -6.06 -6.71
N TRP A 113 -1.80 -5.80 -6.66
CA TRP A 113 -2.46 -4.89 -7.61
C TRP A 113 -1.83 -3.48 -7.58
N LEU A 114 -1.51 -2.97 -6.39
CA LEU A 114 -0.87 -1.65 -6.27
C LEU A 114 0.56 -1.65 -6.80
N ALA A 115 1.27 -2.80 -6.71
CA ALA A 115 2.58 -2.96 -7.33
C ALA A 115 2.46 -2.92 -8.87
N ASP A 116 1.49 -3.66 -9.43
CA ASP A 116 1.21 -3.65 -10.87
C ASP A 116 0.90 -2.20 -11.34
N LYS A 117 0.15 -1.41 -10.56
CA LYS A 117 -0.10 0.02 -10.85
C LYS A 117 1.16 0.89 -10.78
N ALA A 118 2.06 0.62 -9.84
CA ALA A 118 3.33 1.33 -9.77
C ALA A 118 4.23 1.03 -10.98
N GLU A 119 4.25 -0.23 -11.45
CA GLU A 119 4.96 -0.63 -12.66
C GLU A 119 4.33 -0.01 -13.92
N GLU A 120 3.00 0.01 -14.03
CA GLU A 120 2.30 0.71 -15.12
C GLU A 120 2.63 2.22 -15.17
N ALA A 121 2.89 2.83 -14.01
CA ALA A 121 3.32 4.23 -13.91
C ALA A 121 4.81 4.45 -14.25
N GLY A 122 5.59 3.37 -14.40
CA GLY A 122 7.01 3.41 -14.77
C GLY A 122 7.99 3.08 -13.65
N ALA A 123 7.52 2.73 -12.44
CA ALA A 123 8.42 2.27 -11.40
C ALA A 123 8.94 0.84 -11.69
N MET A 124 10.19 0.58 -11.33
CA MET A 124 10.75 -0.78 -11.35
C MET A 124 10.47 -1.45 -10.01
N VAL A 125 9.86 -2.64 -9.99
CA VAL A 125 9.59 -3.41 -8.78
C VAL A 125 10.44 -4.67 -8.74
N ALA A 126 11.48 -4.67 -7.89
CA ALA A 126 12.37 -5.80 -7.69
C ALA A 126 11.97 -6.58 -6.43
N THR A 127 11.54 -7.82 -6.60
CA THR A 127 11.07 -8.69 -5.51
C THR A 127 12.07 -9.80 -5.20
N GLY A 128 11.98 -10.38 -3.98
CA GLY A 128 12.90 -11.41 -3.51
C GLY A 128 14.26 -10.87 -3.06
N LEU A 129 14.43 -9.57 -2.91
CA LEU A 129 15.66 -8.89 -2.54
C LEU A 129 15.53 -8.28 -1.14
N LEU A 130 16.42 -8.69 -0.26
CA LEU A 130 16.53 -8.11 1.09
C LEU A 130 17.55 -6.95 1.05
N VAL A 131 17.13 -5.78 1.44
CA VAL A 131 18.05 -4.68 1.74
C VAL A 131 18.61 -4.92 3.14
N ASP A 132 19.92 -5.06 3.23
CA ASP A 132 20.62 -5.36 4.48
C ASP A 132 21.15 -4.07 5.10
N ASP A 133 21.63 -3.15 4.29
CA ASP A 133 22.17 -1.88 4.77
C ASP A 133 21.95 -0.74 3.78
N ILE A 134 22.19 0.48 4.24
CA ILE A 134 22.16 1.69 3.45
C ILE A 134 23.59 2.16 3.20
N LEU A 135 23.94 2.37 1.96
CA LEU A 135 25.24 2.93 1.61
C LEU A 135 25.28 4.43 1.96
N VAL A 136 26.19 4.79 2.85
CA VAL A 136 26.36 6.18 3.31
C VAL A 136 27.74 6.70 2.90
N LYS A 137 27.78 7.87 2.27
CA LYS A 137 28.99 8.58 1.93
C LYS A 137 28.87 10.03 2.43
N ASP A 138 29.87 10.48 3.19
CA ASP A 138 29.92 11.85 3.75
C ASP A 138 28.66 12.23 4.53
N GLY A 139 28.04 11.24 5.25
CA GLY A 139 26.81 11.45 6.03
C GLY A 139 25.52 11.47 5.20
N GLN A 140 25.58 11.21 3.91
CA GLN A 140 24.41 11.13 3.02
C GLN A 140 24.19 9.70 2.54
N ALA A 141 22.91 9.27 2.51
CA ALA A 141 22.53 8.02 1.88
C ALA A 141 22.71 8.15 0.37
N VAL A 142 23.50 7.25 -0.24
CA VAL A 142 23.82 7.25 -1.66
C VAL A 142 23.37 6.00 -2.39
N GLY A 143 22.81 5.03 -1.68
CA GLY A 143 22.32 3.78 -2.26
C GLY A 143 21.97 2.73 -1.22
N ILE A 144 21.75 1.51 -1.68
CA ILE A 144 21.49 0.30 -0.89
C ILE A 144 22.42 -0.82 -1.36
#